data_bff87ce4e9b3a4c0d3b3c4c05f7cb0aa
#
_entry.id   bff87ce4e9b3a4c0d3b3c4c05f7cb0aa
#
_cell.length_a   1.000
_cell.length_b   1.000
_cell.length_c   1.000
_cell.angle_alpha   90.00
_cell.angle_beta   90.00
_cell.angle_gamma   90.00
#
_symmetry.space_group_name_H-M   'P 1'
#
loop_
_entity.id
_entity.type
_entity.pdbx_description
1 polymer ?
#
loop_
_entity_poly.entity_id
_entity_poly.type
_entity_poly.pdbx_seq_one_letter_code
_entity_poly.pdbx_strand_id
1 'polypeptide(L)'
;GQSWLLLWSMTRALRDQTAFLDQLNAAEAAALLHQTYEPTGALGLEIAQQRMATLRDPQALRPWLMVLAQCGDGRAADYLSHWLTRDRMGAASDAELVAALLISPAAVLRTQGMALLSFADGAAVALALLAALPTLEAGNPALDEIADAIRSLFEPNAPLARHAASVPAEPLHRMLEHSLTPLVQIATAWLLEHPAGLRTLPAAALRALLASEEPARTACGLRLMHSLSDDVLSQQADVLADFALSPHRELREAVAPIITRLAKDSRC
;
A
#
# COMPACT_ATOMS: atom_id res chain seq x y z
N GLY A 1 5.77 34.52 -13.87
CA GLY A 1 6.00 34.55 -15.34
C GLY A 1 7.39 34.15 -15.78
N GLN A 2 8.48 34.54 -15.05
CA GLN A 2 9.85 34.25 -15.48
C GLN A 2 10.27 32.76 -15.32
N SER A 3 9.80 32.06 -14.33
CA SER A 3 10.14 30.63 -14.11
C SER A 3 9.61 29.69 -15.21
N TRP A 4 8.45 30.00 -15.80
CA TRP A 4 7.88 29.18 -16.90
C TRP A 4 8.69 29.29 -18.20
N LEU A 5 9.19 30.47 -18.53
CA LEU A 5 10.06 30.67 -19.71
C LEU A 5 11.40 29.93 -19.58
N LEU A 6 11.95 29.92 -18.36
CA LEU A 6 13.18 29.15 -18.08
C LEU A 6 12.93 27.65 -18.23
N LEU A 7 11.88 27.12 -17.60
CA LEU A 7 11.51 25.71 -17.72
C LEU A 7 11.24 25.30 -19.17
N TRP A 8 10.53 26.14 -19.93
CA TRP A 8 10.27 25.90 -21.35
C TRP A 8 11.59 25.87 -22.18
N SER A 9 12.47 26.84 -21.97
CA SER A 9 13.75 26.90 -22.70
C SER A 9 14.67 25.72 -22.35
N MET A 10 14.72 25.34 -21.06
CA MET A 10 15.47 24.17 -20.60
C MET A 10 14.93 22.85 -21.17
N THR A 11 13.60 22.67 -21.13
CA THR A 11 12.97 21.45 -21.69
C THR A 11 13.22 21.34 -23.20
N ARG A 12 13.13 22.46 -23.92
CA ARG A 12 13.46 22.52 -25.35
C ARG A 12 14.92 22.20 -25.63
N ALA A 13 15.85 22.80 -24.88
CA ALA A 13 17.26 22.54 -25.00
C ALA A 13 17.62 21.07 -24.70
N LEU A 14 16.97 20.46 -23.70
CA LEU A 14 17.11 19.05 -23.40
C LEU A 14 16.61 18.16 -24.56
N ARG A 15 15.44 18.49 -25.12
CA ARG A 15 14.86 17.70 -26.24
C ARG A 15 15.76 17.69 -27.46
N ASP A 16 16.54 18.75 -27.69
CA ASP A 16 17.49 18.85 -28.82
C ASP A 16 18.78 18.04 -28.56
N GLN A 17 19.02 17.56 -27.33
CA GLN A 17 20.21 16.76 -26.96
C GLN A 17 19.91 15.27 -26.92
N THR A 18 19.60 14.67 -28.07
CA THR A 18 19.20 13.25 -28.18
C THR A 18 20.26 12.30 -27.60
N ALA A 19 21.55 12.54 -27.83
CA ALA A 19 22.62 11.72 -27.26
C ALA A 19 22.68 11.72 -25.72
N PHE A 20 22.24 12.81 -25.07
CA PHE A 20 22.12 12.89 -23.63
C PHE A 20 20.85 12.16 -23.15
N LEU A 21 19.72 12.37 -23.81
CA LEU A 21 18.47 11.69 -23.49
C LEU A 21 18.62 10.16 -23.60
N ASP A 22 19.43 9.70 -24.56
CA ASP A 22 19.74 8.28 -24.74
C ASP A 22 20.59 7.68 -23.60
N GLN A 23 21.19 8.47 -22.75
CA GLN A 23 21.96 8.00 -21.58
C GLN A 23 21.15 7.98 -20.30
N LEU A 24 19.97 8.63 -20.26
CA LEU A 24 19.16 8.70 -19.05
C LEU A 24 18.66 7.31 -18.64
N ASN A 25 18.77 7.04 -17.34
CA ASN A 25 18.21 5.84 -16.73
C ASN A 25 16.74 6.06 -16.29
N ALA A 26 16.10 5.00 -15.82
CA ALA A 26 14.70 5.05 -15.42
C ALA A 26 14.43 6.04 -14.26
N ALA A 27 15.34 6.15 -13.29
CA ALA A 27 15.19 7.07 -12.16
C ALA A 27 15.29 8.54 -12.59
N GLU A 28 16.16 8.85 -13.52
CA GLU A 28 16.31 10.20 -14.09
C GLU A 28 15.09 10.58 -14.94
N ALA A 29 14.56 9.64 -15.73
CA ALA A 29 13.30 9.83 -16.44
C ALA A 29 12.11 10.02 -15.49
N ALA A 30 12.07 9.29 -14.35
CA ALA A 30 11.09 9.47 -13.30
C ALA A 30 11.10 10.91 -12.76
N ALA A 31 12.28 11.47 -12.51
CA ALA A 31 12.40 12.86 -12.05
C ALA A 31 11.82 13.88 -13.04
N LEU A 32 11.85 13.60 -14.34
CA LEU A 32 11.18 14.40 -15.36
C LEU A 32 9.66 14.17 -15.35
N LEU A 33 9.20 12.92 -15.24
CA LEU A 33 7.79 12.54 -15.19
C LEU A 33 7.04 13.18 -14.03
N HIS A 34 7.68 13.32 -12.86
CA HIS A 34 7.09 13.90 -11.66
C HIS A 34 7.07 15.44 -11.65
N GLN A 35 7.59 16.09 -12.70
CA GLN A 35 7.53 17.57 -12.77
C GLN A 35 6.10 18.06 -13.02
N THR A 36 5.71 19.09 -12.28
CA THR A 36 4.41 19.75 -12.46
C THR A 36 4.30 20.53 -13.78
N TYR A 37 5.43 20.80 -14.43
CA TYR A 37 5.46 21.43 -15.75
C TYR A 37 5.23 20.38 -16.84
N GLU A 38 4.05 20.42 -17.43
CA GLU A 38 3.58 19.41 -18.38
C GLU A 38 4.55 19.07 -19.53
N PRO A 39 5.25 20.02 -20.20
CA PRO A 39 6.20 19.69 -21.26
C PRO A 39 7.40 18.87 -20.76
N THR A 40 7.83 19.06 -19.52
CA THR A 40 8.92 18.24 -18.91
C THR A 40 8.43 16.84 -18.59
N GLY A 41 7.22 16.70 -18.04
CA GLY A 41 6.59 15.41 -17.83
C GLY A 41 6.38 14.63 -19.15
N ALA A 42 5.94 15.33 -20.20
CA ALA A 42 5.81 14.74 -21.54
C ALA A 42 7.15 14.23 -22.10
N LEU A 43 8.24 14.99 -21.90
CA LEU A 43 9.58 14.57 -22.30
C LEU A 43 10.03 13.29 -21.55
N GLY A 44 9.78 13.22 -20.23
CA GLY A 44 10.05 12.02 -19.45
C GLY A 44 9.30 10.79 -19.96
N LEU A 45 8.02 10.96 -20.36
CA LEU A 45 7.24 9.89 -20.97
C LEU A 45 7.76 9.47 -22.35
N GLU A 46 8.13 10.42 -23.21
CA GLU A 46 8.72 10.15 -24.53
C GLU A 46 10.00 9.30 -24.37
N ILE A 47 10.87 9.63 -23.42
CA ILE A 47 12.09 8.87 -23.11
C ILE A 47 11.73 7.45 -22.67
N ALA A 48 10.80 7.30 -21.72
CA ALA A 48 10.39 5.99 -21.26
C ALA A 48 9.84 5.12 -22.40
N GLN A 49 8.97 5.68 -23.25
CA GLN A 49 8.40 4.99 -24.41
C GLN A 49 9.47 4.55 -25.41
N GLN A 50 10.42 5.43 -25.73
CA GLN A 50 11.51 5.11 -26.64
C GLN A 50 12.39 3.99 -26.09
N ARG A 51 12.74 4.04 -24.80
CA ARG A 51 13.52 3.00 -24.13
C ARG A 51 12.79 1.67 -24.12
N MET A 52 11.55 1.64 -23.70
CA MET A 52 10.74 0.42 -23.67
C MET A 52 10.53 -0.19 -25.04
N ALA A 53 10.51 0.62 -26.11
CA ALA A 53 10.42 0.11 -27.49
C ALA A 53 11.70 -0.58 -27.96
N THR A 54 12.87 -0.20 -27.43
CA THR A 54 14.18 -0.74 -27.85
C THR A 54 14.68 -1.89 -26.97
N LEU A 55 14.32 -1.89 -25.68
CA LEU A 55 14.72 -2.92 -24.73
C LEU A 55 14.02 -4.25 -25.02
N ARG A 56 14.77 -5.34 -25.02
CA ARG A 56 14.27 -6.71 -25.19
C ARG A 56 14.48 -7.57 -23.95
N ASP A 57 15.44 -7.20 -23.13
CA ASP A 57 15.72 -7.87 -21.87
C ASP A 57 14.70 -7.45 -20.80
N PRO A 58 13.93 -8.39 -20.21
CA PRO A 58 12.97 -8.11 -19.17
C PRO A 58 13.60 -7.42 -17.95
N GLN A 59 14.84 -7.76 -17.61
CA GLN A 59 15.55 -7.16 -16.48
C GLN A 59 15.87 -5.67 -16.72
N ALA A 60 16.26 -5.33 -17.94
CA ALA A 60 16.51 -3.94 -18.32
C ALA A 60 15.21 -3.13 -18.47
N LEU A 61 14.09 -3.79 -18.81
CA LEU A 61 12.76 -3.17 -18.95
C LEU A 61 12.10 -2.88 -17.60
N ARG A 62 12.32 -3.72 -16.61
CA ARG A 62 11.66 -3.67 -15.30
C ARG A 62 11.74 -2.30 -14.60
N PRO A 63 12.89 -1.62 -14.51
CA PRO A 63 12.96 -0.29 -13.88
C PRO A 63 12.01 0.74 -14.52
N TRP A 64 11.83 0.67 -15.83
CA TRP A 64 10.93 1.57 -16.58
C TRP A 64 9.46 1.28 -16.28
N LEU A 65 9.09 -0.01 -16.19
CA LEU A 65 7.73 -0.41 -15.77
C LEU A 65 7.42 0.08 -14.35
N MET A 66 8.36 -0.06 -13.43
CA MET A 66 8.20 0.38 -12.04
C MET A 66 8.02 1.90 -11.94
N VAL A 67 8.79 2.68 -12.68
CA VAL A 67 8.66 4.15 -12.72
C VAL A 67 7.29 4.58 -13.24
N LEU A 68 6.83 3.97 -14.34
CA LEU A 68 5.51 4.27 -14.90
C LEU A 68 4.37 3.83 -13.97
N ALA A 69 4.52 2.70 -13.26
CA ALA A 69 3.53 2.23 -12.29
C ALA A 69 3.34 3.19 -11.11
N GLN A 70 4.42 3.87 -10.71
CA GLN A 70 4.41 4.84 -9.60
C GLN A 70 4.06 6.27 -10.03
N CYS A 71 3.97 6.52 -11.33
CA CYS A 71 3.67 7.85 -11.86
C CYS A 71 2.16 8.15 -11.79
N GLY A 72 1.82 9.35 -11.29
CA GLY A 72 0.43 9.83 -11.25
C GLY A 72 -0.07 10.45 -12.57
N ASP A 73 0.77 10.56 -13.62
CA ASP A 73 0.38 11.11 -14.92
C ASP A 73 -0.51 10.11 -15.69
N GLY A 74 -1.71 10.56 -16.08
CA GLY A 74 -2.68 9.72 -16.77
C GLY A 74 -2.17 9.16 -18.10
N ARG A 75 -1.35 9.90 -18.85
CA ARG A 75 -0.79 9.46 -20.14
C ARG A 75 0.24 8.34 -19.93
N ALA A 76 1.04 8.44 -18.87
CA ALA A 76 1.98 7.38 -18.49
C ALA A 76 1.23 6.12 -18.06
N ALA A 77 0.15 6.28 -17.30
CA ALA A 77 -0.71 5.19 -16.88
C ALA A 77 -1.42 4.50 -18.06
N ASP A 78 -1.96 5.26 -19.01
CA ASP A 78 -2.58 4.72 -20.22
C ASP A 78 -1.57 3.96 -21.09
N TYR A 79 -0.36 4.50 -21.25
CA TYR A 79 0.70 3.82 -21.99
C TYR A 79 1.09 2.49 -21.34
N LEU A 80 1.31 2.50 -20.02
CA LEU A 80 1.66 1.28 -19.28
C LEU A 80 0.52 0.27 -19.32
N SER A 81 -0.73 0.70 -19.13
CA SER A 81 -1.90 -0.17 -19.22
C SER A 81 -1.98 -0.87 -20.58
N HIS A 82 -1.74 -0.14 -21.67
CA HIS A 82 -1.70 -0.72 -23.01
C HIS A 82 -0.54 -1.70 -23.18
N TRP A 83 0.64 -1.39 -22.62
CA TRP A 83 1.80 -2.27 -22.66
C TRP A 83 1.53 -3.60 -21.92
N LEU A 84 0.94 -3.54 -20.72
CA LEU A 84 0.59 -4.70 -19.90
C LEU A 84 -0.39 -5.66 -20.60
N THR A 85 -1.24 -5.17 -21.50
CA THR A 85 -2.15 -6.04 -22.26
C THR A 85 -1.44 -6.97 -23.25
N ARG A 86 -0.21 -6.61 -23.67
CA ARG A 86 0.59 -7.38 -24.64
C ARG A 86 1.39 -8.50 -23.97
N ASP A 87 1.84 -8.32 -22.74
CA ASP A 87 2.61 -9.30 -21.98
C ASP A 87 2.06 -9.49 -20.57
N ARG A 88 0.81 -9.92 -20.49
CA ARG A 88 0.10 -10.11 -19.22
C ARG A 88 0.77 -11.15 -18.33
N MET A 89 1.25 -12.26 -18.91
CA MET A 89 1.86 -13.35 -18.16
C MET A 89 3.24 -12.97 -17.62
N GLY A 90 4.07 -12.28 -18.43
CA GLY A 90 5.34 -11.74 -17.98
C GLY A 90 5.16 -10.75 -16.84
N ALA A 91 4.20 -9.81 -16.98
CA ALA A 91 3.88 -8.85 -15.92
C ALA A 91 3.38 -9.52 -14.63
N ALA A 92 2.54 -10.56 -14.71
CA ALA A 92 2.02 -11.29 -13.56
C ALA A 92 3.10 -12.10 -12.83
N SER A 93 4.19 -12.49 -13.51
CA SER A 93 5.31 -13.21 -12.90
C SER A 93 6.21 -12.32 -12.03
N ASP A 94 6.15 -10.99 -12.19
CA ASP A 94 6.87 -10.01 -11.35
C ASP A 94 5.96 -9.51 -10.22
N ALA A 95 6.08 -10.13 -9.04
CA ALA A 95 5.27 -9.81 -7.88
C ALA A 95 5.44 -8.35 -7.40
N GLU A 96 6.64 -7.77 -7.53
CA GLU A 96 6.88 -6.38 -7.16
C GLU A 96 6.23 -5.42 -8.15
N LEU A 97 6.20 -5.74 -9.45
CA LEU A 97 5.45 -4.95 -10.43
C LEU A 97 3.96 -5.01 -10.14
N VAL A 98 3.40 -6.18 -9.85
CA VAL A 98 1.98 -6.32 -9.47
C VAL A 98 1.69 -5.50 -8.22
N ALA A 99 2.54 -5.55 -7.20
CA ALA A 99 2.40 -4.74 -5.99
C ALA A 99 2.46 -3.23 -6.30
N ALA A 100 3.40 -2.80 -7.14
CA ALA A 100 3.51 -1.39 -7.56
C ALA A 100 2.26 -0.91 -8.32
N LEU A 101 1.68 -1.76 -9.17
CA LEU A 101 0.42 -1.45 -9.85
C LEU A 101 -0.75 -1.31 -8.87
N LEU A 102 -0.83 -2.19 -7.86
CA LEU A 102 -1.90 -2.17 -6.85
C LEU A 102 -1.87 -0.91 -5.99
N ILE A 103 -0.69 -0.35 -5.72
CA ILE A 103 -0.52 0.90 -4.97
C ILE A 103 -0.32 2.13 -5.87
N SER A 104 -0.53 2.01 -7.17
CA SER A 104 -0.37 3.11 -8.11
C SER A 104 -1.34 4.26 -7.80
N PRO A 105 -0.90 5.53 -7.94
CA PRO A 105 -1.80 6.69 -7.88
C PRO A 105 -2.89 6.64 -8.95
N ALA A 106 -2.61 6.00 -10.11
CA ALA A 106 -3.54 5.92 -11.23
C ALA A 106 -4.52 4.74 -11.07
N ALA A 107 -5.82 5.03 -11.02
CA ALA A 107 -6.88 4.02 -10.84
C ALA A 107 -6.87 2.94 -11.93
N VAL A 108 -6.57 3.30 -13.18
CA VAL A 108 -6.48 2.34 -14.29
C VAL A 108 -5.40 1.29 -14.05
N LEU A 109 -4.26 1.67 -13.47
CA LEU A 109 -3.17 0.75 -13.15
C LEU A 109 -3.51 -0.14 -11.94
N ARG A 110 -4.21 0.39 -10.94
CA ARG A 110 -4.74 -0.44 -9.83
C ARG A 110 -5.67 -1.52 -10.36
N THR A 111 -6.55 -1.18 -11.31
CA THR A 111 -7.43 -2.15 -11.99
C THR A 111 -6.63 -3.22 -12.75
N GLN A 112 -5.55 -2.85 -13.43
CA GLN A 112 -4.65 -3.81 -14.09
C GLN A 112 -3.96 -4.72 -13.06
N GLY A 113 -3.44 -4.15 -11.95
CA GLY A 113 -2.86 -4.92 -10.86
C GLY A 113 -3.83 -5.97 -10.30
N MET A 114 -5.09 -5.58 -10.06
CA MET A 114 -6.17 -6.49 -9.64
C MET A 114 -6.39 -7.63 -10.65
N ALA A 115 -6.42 -7.32 -11.95
CA ALA A 115 -6.60 -8.32 -12.99
C ALA A 115 -5.41 -9.30 -13.08
N LEU A 116 -4.19 -8.83 -12.81
CA LEU A 116 -2.97 -9.66 -12.81
C LEU A 116 -2.91 -10.62 -11.62
N LEU A 117 -3.54 -10.31 -10.48
CA LEU A 117 -3.56 -11.20 -9.30
C LEU A 117 -4.07 -12.60 -9.60
N SER A 118 -4.96 -12.77 -10.58
CA SER A 118 -5.47 -14.09 -10.98
C SER A 118 -4.39 -15.00 -11.60
N PHE A 119 -3.27 -14.44 -12.01
CA PHE A 119 -2.17 -15.13 -12.69
C PHE A 119 -0.86 -15.08 -11.88
N ALA A 120 -0.80 -14.23 -10.84
CA ALA A 120 0.38 -14.00 -10.02
C ALA A 120 0.49 -14.99 -8.85
N ASP A 121 1.70 -15.14 -8.32
CA ASP A 121 1.90 -15.77 -7.01
C ASP A 121 1.42 -14.83 -5.90
N GLY A 122 0.25 -15.11 -5.33
CA GLY A 122 -0.36 -14.27 -4.30
C GLY A 122 0.48 -14.14 -3.04
N ALA A 123 1.29 -15.14 -2.66
CA ALA A 123 2.18 -15.05 -1.50
C ALA A 123 3.34 -14.08 -1.77
N ALA A 124 3.94 -14.16 -2.97
CA ALA A 124 4.99 -13.24 -3.38
C ALA A 124 4.46 -11.80 -3.50
N VAL A 125 3.25 -11.61 -4.07
CA VAL A 125 2.61 -10.29 -4.15
C VAL A 125 2.30 -9.72 -2.76
N ALA A 126 1.79 -10.53 -1.82
CA ALA A 126 1.55 -10.09 -0.46
C ALA A 126 2.86 -9.60 0.21
N LEU A 127 3.94 -10.35 0.05
CA LEU A 127 5.25 -9.94 0.57
C LEU A 127 5.77 -8.63 -0.08
N ALA A 128 5.62 -8.49 -1.39
CA ALA A 128 6.00 -7.28 -2.12
C ALA A 128 5.16 -6.07 -1.69
N LEU A 129 3.84 -6.24 -1.50
CA LEU A 129 2.97 -5.20 -0.94
C LEU A 129 3.40 -4.77 0.45
N LEU A 130 3.72 -5.73 1.33
CA LEU A 130 4.17 -5.43 2.69
C LEU A 130 5.45 -4.58 2.71
N ALA A 131 6.33 -4.79 1.73
CA ALA A 131 7.54 -3.98 1.57
C ALA A 131 7.26 -2.60 0.97
N ALA A 132 6.28 -2.49 0.06
CA ALA A 132 6.00 -1.26 -0.67
C ALA A 132 5.08 -0.29 0.09
N LEU A 133 4.10 -0.79 0.86
CA LEU A 133 3.11 0.05 1.56
C LEU A 133 3.73 1.15 2.46
N PRO A 134 4.78 0.87 3.27
CA PRO A 134 5.40 1.91 4.11
C PRO A 134 6.10 3.03 3.33
N THR A 135 6.30 2.88 2.02
CA THR A 135 6.89 3.93 1.17
C THR A 135 5.87 4.94 0.66
N LEU A 136 4.57 4.73 0.93
CA LEU A 136 3.52 5.67 0.55
C LEU A 136 3.62 6.96 1.37
N GLU A 137 3.52 8.08 0.69
CA GLU A 137 3.64 9.42 1.29
C GLU A 137 2.29 10.02 1.63
N ALA A 138 2.23 10.85 2.67
CA ALA A 138 1.03 11.60 3.08
C ALA A 138 0.48 12.52 1.97
N GLY A 139 1.34 12.97 1.07
CA GLY A 139 0.96 13.83 -0.06
C GLY A 139 0.36 13.10 -1.26
N ASN A 140 0.25 11.77 -1.23
CA ASN A 140 -0.36 11.01 -2.32
C ASN A 140 -1.88 11.27 -2.37
N PRO A 141 -2.41 11.90 -3.42
CA PRO A 141 -3.84 12.24 -3.52
C PRO A 141 -4.76 11.02 -3.62
N ALA A 142 -4.22 9.86 -3.98
CA ALA A 142 -4.96 8.61 -4.10
C ALA A 142 -4.82 7.69 -2.88
N LEU A 143 -4.26 8.17 -1.77
CA LEU A 143 -3.91 7.34 -0.61
C LEU A 143 -5.12 6.58 -0.04
N ASP A 144 -6.25 7.24 0.11
CA ASP A 144 -7.48 6.62 0.64
C ASP A 144 -8.04 5.57 -0.34
N GLU A 145 -8.03 5.87 -1.64
CA GLU A 145 -8.48 4.92 -2.67
C GLU A 145 -7.56 3.70 -2.75
N ILE A 146 -6.24 3.89 -2.61
CA ILE A 146 -5.26 2.80 -2.52
C ILE A 146 -5.56 1.95 -1.28
N ALA A 147 -5.79 2.58 -0.14
CA ALA A 147 -6.08 1.86 1.10
C ALA A 147 -7.37 1.05 0.98
N ASP A 148 -8.43 1.60 0.41
CA ASP A 148 -9.67 0.89 0.18
C ASP A 148 -9.50 -0.30 -0.77
N ALA A 149 -8.78 -0.09 -1.87
CA ALA A 149 -8.47 -1.16 -2.82
C ALA A 149 -7.66 -2.29 -2.17
N ILE A 150 -6.60 -1.95 -1.42
CA ILE A 150 -5.76 -2.96 -0.74
C ILE A 150 -6.53 -3.67 0.37
N ARG A 151 -7.34 -2.96 1.18
CA ARG A 151 -8.17 -3.59 2.22
C ARG A 151 -9.11 -4.64 1.63
N SER A 152 -9.73 -4.34 0.49
CA SER A 152 -10.65 -5.26 -0.18
C SER A 152 -9.98 -6.57 -0.63
N LEU A 153 -8.64 -6.58 -0.83
CA LEU A 153 -7.88 -7.78 -1.17
C LEU A 153 -7.73 -8.76 0.00
N PHE A 154 -7.92 -8.29 1.23
CA PHE A 154 -7.85 -9.09 2.46
C PHE A 154 -9.21 -9.32 3.11
N GLU A 155 -10.32 -8.96 2.44
CA GLU A 155 -11.65 -9.37 2.91
C GLU A 155 -11.83 -10.89 2.81
N PRO A 156 -12.73 -11.50 3.60
CA PRO A 156 -12.99 -12.92 3.51
C PRO A 156 -13.29 -13.38 2.08
N ASN A 157 -12.57 -14.40 1.61
CA ASN A 157 -12.61 -14.94 0.24
C ASN A 157 -11.98 -14.05 -0.86
N ALA A 158 -11.38 -12.93 -0.52
CA ALA A 158 -10.66 -12.08 -1.47
C ALA A 158 -9.33 -12.75 -1.92
N PRO A 159 -8.75 -12.30 -3.04
CA PRO A 159 -7.59 -12.95 -3.65
C PRO A 159 -6.38 -13.14 -2.74
N LEU A 160 -6.09 -12.17 -1.85
CA LEU A 160 -4.94 -12.22 -0.96
C LEU A 160 -5.27 -12.70 0.46
N ALA A 161 -6.54 -12.85 0.85
CA ALA A 161 -6.93 -13.31 2.19
C ALA A 161 -6.25 -14.64 2.58
N ARG A 162 -6.25 -15.64 1.68
CA ARG A 162 -5.59 -16.93 1.90
C ARG A 162 -4.06 -16.84 2.03
N HIS A 163 -3.46 -15.76 1.58
CA HIS A 163 -2.02 -15.50 1.63
C HIS A 163 -1.63 -14.56 2.78
N ALA A 164 -2.61 -14.07 3.55
CA ALA A 164 -2.36 -13.15 4.66
C ALA A 164 -1.35 -13.72 5.66
N ALA A 165 -1.48 -15.00 6.00
CA ALA A 165 -0.61 -15.68 6.95
C ALA A 165 0.77 -16.09 6.38
N SER A 166 1.03 -15.89 5.08
CA SER A 166 2.33 -16.22 4.46
C SER A 166 3.41 -15.17 4.69
N VAL A 167 3.02 -13.98 5.19
CA VAL A 167 3.95 -12.89 5.50
C VAL A 167 4.31 -12.86 6.99
N PRO A 168 5.45 -12.24 7.38
CA PRO A 168 5.77 -12.01 8.78
C PRO A 168 4.76 -11.06 9.45
N ALA A 169 4.36 -11.32 10.69
CA ALA A 169 3.43 -10.48 11.45
C ALA A 169 4.05 -9.16 11.93
N GLU A 170 5.36 -9.16 12.23
CA GLU A 170 6.04 -8.00 12.81
C GLU A 170 5.97 -6.72 11.96
N PRO A 171 6.17 -6.73 10.63
CA PRO A 171 5.96 -5.53 9.81
C PRO A 171 4.51 -5.03 9.85
N LEU A 172 3.52 -5.91 9.94
CA LEU A 172 2.11 -5.53 10.09
C LEU A 172 1.88 -4.83 11.44
N HIS A 173 2.46 -5.36 12.53
CA HIS A 173 2.41 -4.71 13.84
C HIS A 173 3.04 -3.30 13.81
N ARG A 174 4.18 -3.14 13.15
CA ARG A 174 4.81 -1.81 12.96
C ARG A 174 3.93 -0.85 12.15
N MET A 175 3.19 -1.36 11.16
CA MET A 175 2.26 -0.54 10.39
C MET A 175 1.06 -0.04 11.22
N LEU A 176 0.68 -0.71 12.31
CA LEU A 176 -0.35 -0.21 13.24
C LEU A 176 0.10 1.08 13.95
N GLU A 177 1.40 1.30 14.08
CA GLU A 177 1.99 2.49 14.71
C GLU A 177 2.31 3.60 13.68
N HIS A 178 2.01 3.38 12.40
CA HIS A 178 2.32 4.32 11.34
C HIS A 178 1.52 5.61 11.48
N SER A 179 2.11 6.77 11.08
CA SER A 179 1.44 8.07 11.15
C SER A 179 0.23 8.20 10.21
N LEU A 180 0.25 7.47 9.09
CA LEU A 180 -0.83 7.50 8.10
C LEU A 180 -1.93 6.50 8.48
N THR A 181 -3.11 6.98 8.79
CA THR A 181 -4.27 6.17 9.14
C THR A 181 -4.70 5.18 8.07
N PRO A 182 -4.65 5.49 6.76
CA PRO A 182 -4.91 4.49 5.73
C PRO A 182 -4.01 3.24 5.82
N LEU A 183 -2.73 3.39 6.18
CA LEU A 183 -1.83 2.23 6.40
C LEU A 183 -2.20 1.42 7.64
N VAL A 184 -2.63 2.09 8.71
CA VAL A 184 -3.17 1.41 9.91
C VAL A 184 -4.41 0.59 9.57
N GLN A 185 -5.29 1.11 8.74
CA GLN A 185 -6.49 0.41 8.28
C GLN A 185 -6.15 -0.82 7.43
N ILE A 186 -5.16 -0.71 6.53
CA ILE A 186 -4.66 -1.85 5.74
C ILE A 186 -4.08 -2.92 6.67
N ALA A 187 -3.19 -2.53 7.59
CA ALA A 187 -2.58 -3.46 8.55
C ALA A 187 -3.63 -4.18 9.40
N THR A 188 -4.66 -3.44 9.84
CA THR A 188 -5.79 -4.01 10.58
C THR A 188 -6.53 -5.05 9.77
N ALA A 189 -6.93 -4.73 8.54
CA ALA A 189 -7.64 -5.68 7.66
C ALA A 189 -6.80 -6.93 7.39
N TRP A 190 -5.51 -6.76 7.17
CA TRP A 190 -4.59 -7.86 6.93
C TRP A 190 -4.41 -8.76 8.16
N LEU A 191 -4.24 -8.15 9.36
CA LEU A 191 -4.09 -8.89 10.62
C LEU A 191 -5.35 -9.70 10.97
N LEU A 192 -6.54 -9.25 10.60
CA LEU A 192 -7.78 -10.01 10.82
C LEU A 192 -7.78 -11.37 10.10
N GLU A 193 -7.09 -11.47 8.96
CA GLU A 193 -6.88 -12.70 8.20
C GLU A 193 -5.54 -13.39 8.53
N HIS A 194 -4.85 -12.95 9.60
CA HIS A 194 -3.53 -13.46 10.01
C HIS A 194 -3.55 -14.00 11.46
N PRO A 195 -4.00 -15.26 11.69
CA PRO A 195 -4.21 -15.78 13.05
C PRO A 195 -2.97 -15.75 13.94
N ALA A 196 -1.77 -15.97 13.38
CA ALA A 196 -0.52 -15.89 14.15
C ALA A 196 -0.20 -14.45 14.54
N GLY A 197 -0.49 -13.47 13.65
CA GLY A 197 -0.31 -12.04 13.92
C GLY A 197 -1.25 -11.53 15.01
N LEU A 198 -2.50 -11.98 15.01
CA LEU A 198 -3.44 -11.66 16.09
C LEU A 198 -2.96 -12.21 17.44
N ARG A 199 -2.45 -13.45 17.48
CA ARG A 199 -1.94 -14.06 18.73
C ARG A 199 -0.71 -13.34 19.30
N THR A 200 0.08 -12.72 18.45
CA THR A 200 1.30 -12.01 18.84
C THR A 200 1.15 -10.49 18.81
N LEU A 201 -0.12 -9.99 18.75
CA LEU A 201 -0.40 -8.57 18.73
C LEU A 201 0.14 -7.87 19.98
N PRO A 202 1.04 -6.87 19.88
CA PRO A 202 1.55 -6.17 21.01
C PRO A 202 0.47 -5.38 21.76
N ALA A 203 0.40 -5.55 23.09
CA ALA A 203 -0.54 -4.81 23.94
C ALA A 203 -0.37 -3.28 23.81
N ALA A 204 0.88 -2.82 23.60
CA ALA A 204 1.17 -1.40 23.38
C ALA A 204 0.53 -0.86 22.10
N ALA A 205 0.58 -1.61 21.00
CA ALA A 205 -0.05 -1.21 19.74
C ALA A 205 -1.57 -1.14 19.88
N LEU A 206 -2.19 -2.14 20.52
CA LEU A 206 -3.64 -2.14 20.77
C LEU A 206 -4.04 -0.95 21.66
N ARG A 207 -3.27 -0.69 22.74
CA ARG A 207 -3.51 0.46 23.62
C ARG A 207 -3.40 1.79 22.87
N ALA A 208 -2.38 1.97 22.04
CA ALA A 208 -2.20 3.17 21.24
C ALA A 208 -3.36 3.44 20.27
N LEU A 209 -3.87 2.40 19.62
CA LEU A 209 -5.03 2.51 18.72
C LEU A 209 -6.29 2.90 19.47
N LEU A 210 -6.59 2.25 20.60
CA LEU A 210 -7.80 2.50 21.39
C LEU A 210 -7.77 3.87 22.10
N ALA A 211 -6.57 4.38 22.44
CA ALA A 211 -6.38 5.70 23.04
C ALA A 211 -6.27 6.84 22.00
N SER A 212 -6.36 6.55 20.73
CA SER A 212 -6.23 7.55 19.67
C SER A 212 -7.43 8.51 19.67
N GLU A 213 -7.16 9.80 19.47
CA GLU A 213 -8.21 10.81 19.24
C GLU A 213 -8.85 10.69 17.84
N GLU A 214 -8.24 9.92 16.94
CA GLU A 214 -8.72 9.72 15.58
C GLU A 214 -9.68 8.52 15.53
N PRO A 215 -10.98 8.76 15.21
CA PRO A 215 -12.01 7.71 15.28
C PRO A 215 -11.73 6.48 14.42
N ALA A 216 -11.07 6.68 13.27
CA ALA A 216 -10.71 5.59 12.37
C ALA A 216 -9.67 4.64 13.00
N ARG A 217 -8.71 5.17 13.76
CA ARG A 217 -7.72 4.36 14.49
C ARG A 217 -8.36 3.62 15.67
N THR A 218 -9.20 4.31 16.42
CA THR A 218 -9.98 3.68 17.51
C THR A 218 -10.84 2.54 16.98
N ALA A 219 -11.49 2.72 15.83
CA ALA A 219 -12.25 1.66 15.17
C ALA A 219 -11.36 0.46 14.76
N CYS A 220 -10.13 0.70 14.30
CA CYS A 220 -9.15 -0.37 14.04
C CYS A 220 -8.82 -1.15 15.32
N GLY A 221 -8.52 -0.44 16.42
CA GLY A 221 -8.26 -1.06 17.72
C GLY A 221 -9.42 -1.93 18.22
N LEU A 222 -10.65 -1.42 18.11
CA LEU A 222 -11.86 -2.17 18.47
C LEU A 222 -12.05 -3.43 17.62
N ARG A 223 -11.86 -3.35 16.31
CA ARG A 223 -11.95 -4.52 15.42
C ARG A 223 -10.92 -5.58 15.79
N LEU A 224 -9.65 -5.20 16.01
CA LEU A 224 -8.61 -6.12 16.45
C LEU A 224 -8.97 -6.75 17.80
N MET A 225 -9.35 -5.95 18.79
CA MET A 225 -9.73 -6.42 20.12
C MET A 225 -10.85 -7.46 20.08
N HIS A 226 -11.91 -7.21 19.28
CA HIS A 226 -13.01 -8.16 19.13
C HIS A 226 -12.63 -9.46 18.43
N SER A 227 -11.54 -9.47 17.68
CA SER A 227 -11.04 -10.64 16.94
C SER A 227 -9.99 -11.44 17.72
N LEU A 228 -9.51 -10.93 18.87
CA LEU A 228 -8.57 -11.65 19.71
C LEU A 228 -9.26 -12.83 20.44
N SER A 229 -8.53 -13.93 20.59
CA SER A 229 -8.97 -15.07 21.41
C SER A 229 -8.95 -14.71 22.90
N ASP A 230 -9.75 -15.41 23.70
CA ASP A 230 -9.84 -15.18 25.14
C ASP A 230 -8.50 -15.39 25.86
N ASP A 231 -7.65 -16.31 25.38
CA ASP A 231 -6.29 -16.48 25.90
C ASP A 231 -5.42 -15.24 25.70
N VAL A 232 -5.48 -14.62 24.52
CA VAL A 232 -4.72 -13.39 24.24
C VAL A 232 -5.27 -12.20 25.03
N LEU A 233 -6.60 -12.08 25.08
CA LEU A 233 -7.27 -11.04 25.88
C LEU A 233 -6.96 -11.16 27.38
N SER A 234 -6.87 -12.39 27.91
CA SER A 234 -6.49 -12.61 29.32
C SER A 234 -5.05 -12.19 29.61
N GLN A 235 -4.13 -12.38 28.64
CA GLN A 235 -2.76 -11.89 28.75
C GLN A 235 -2.66 -10.35 28.67
N GLN A 236 -3.68 -9.69 28.12
CA GLN A 236 -3.78 -8.24 27.99
C GLN A 236 -4.82 -7.64 28.95
N ALA A 237 -5.05 -8.27 30.09
CA ALA A 237 -6.06 -7.87 31.07
C ALA A 237 -5.88 -6.43 31.60
N ASP A 238 -4.63 -5.95 31.67
CA ASP A 238 -4.29 -4.56 32.03
C ASP A 238 -4.84 -3.55 31.00
N VAL A 239 -4.74 -3.87 29.70
CA VAL A 239 -5.33 -3.05 28.63
C VAL A 239 -6.84 -2.99 28.77
N LEU A 240 -7.48 -4.13 29.00
CA LEU A 240 -8.93 -4.19 29.19
C LEU A 240 -9.37 -3.38 30.43
N ALA A 241 -8.61 -3.45 31.53
CA ALA A 241 -8.88 -2.68 32.75
C ALA A 241 -8.77 -1.16 32.52
N ASP A 242 -7.73 -0.71 31.81
CA ASP A 242 -7.53 0.70 31.47
C ASP A 242 -8.75 1.26 30.69
N PHE A 243 -9.26 0.49 29.71
CA PHE A 243 -10.39 0.93 28.89
C PHE A 243 -11.76 0.73 29.55
N ALA A 244 -11.89 -0.20 30.51
CA ALA A 244 -13.07 -0.29 31.35
C ALA A 244 -13.29 0.97 32.22
N LEU A 245 -12.18 1.63 32.56
CA LEU A 245 -12.17 2.88 33.33
C LEU A 245 -12.03 4.14 32.45
N SER A 246 -12.03 3.99 31.13
CA SER A 246 -11.88 5.11 30.18
C SER A 246 -12.97 6.16 30.38
N PRO A 247 -12.66 7.47 30.22
CA PRO A 247 -13.67 8.53 30.16
C PRO A 247 -14.61 8.38 28.94
N HIS A 248 -14.15 7.71 27.88
CA HIS A 248 -14.95 7.53 26.66
C HIS A 248 -15.96 6.41 26.83
N ARG A 249 -17.23 6.74 26.75
CA ARG A 249 -18.35 5.81 26.94
C ARG A 249 -18.30 4.65 25.95
N GLU A 250 -18.00 4.93 24.68
CA GLU A 250 -17.95 3.93 23.61
C GLU A 250 -16.92 2.82 23.88
N LEU A 251 -15.73 3.19 24.41
CA LEU A 251 -14.72 2.23 24.78
C LEU A 251 -15.16 1.35 25.96
N ARG A 252 -15.79 1.96 26.99
CA ARG A 252 -16.33 1.18 28.11
C ARG A 252 -17.39 0.18 27.66
N GLU A 253 -18.30 0.62 26.79
CA GLU A 253 -19.39 -0.23 26.25
C GLU A 253 -18.84 -1.36 25.37
N ALA A 254 -17.74 -1.12 24.61
CA ALA A 254 -17.09 -2.15 23.79
C ALA A 254 -16.32 -3.18 24.63
N VAL A 255 -15.70 -2.78 25.73
CA VAL A 255 -14.88 -3.65 26.59
C VAL A 255 -15.72 -4.46 27.59
N ALA A 256 -16.84 -3.91 28.07
CA ALA A 256 -17.68 -4.53 29.09
C ALA A 256 -18.13 -5.98 28.76
N PRO A 257 -18.61 -6.31 27.54
CA PRO A 257 -18.99 -7.69 27.20
C PRO A 257 -17.79 -8.64 27.19
N ILE A 258 -16.60 -8.17 26.80
CA ILE A 258 -15.36 -8.97 26.78
C ILE A 258 -14.98 -9.34 28.21
N ILE A 259 -14.92 -8.37 29.13
CA ILE A 259 -14.63 -8.59 30.54
C ILE A 259 -15.64 -9.55 31.16
N THR A 260 -16.93 -9.36 30.85
CA THR A 260 -17.99 -10.24 31.36
C THR A 260 -17.82 -11.68 30.90
N ARG A 261 -17.38 -11.90 29.66
CA ARG A 261 -17.09 -13.21 29.09
C ARG A 261 -15.89 -13.86 29.81
N LEU A 262 -14.77 -13.15 29.88
CA LEU A 262 -13.55 -13.64 30.54
C LEU A 262 -13.74 -13.95 32.03
N ALA A 263 -14.53 -13.15 32.74
CA ALA A 263 -14.85 -13.37 34.13
C ALA A 263 -15.73 -14.61 34.40
N LYS A 264 -16.51 -15.04 33.42
CA LYS A 264 -17.28 -16.31 33.51
C LYS A 264 -16.39 -17.53 33.32
N ASP A 265 -15.47 -17.48 32.35
CA ASP A 265 -14.56 -18.60 32.05
C ASP A 265 -13.52 -18.82 33.14
N SER A 266 -13.10 -17.77 33.86
CA SER A 266 -12.18 -17.86 34.99
C SER A 266 -12.81 -18.45 36.27
N ARG A 267 -14.12 -18.72 36.30
CA ARG A 267 -14.85 -19.31 37.45
C ARG A 267 -15.15 -20.82 37.26
N CYS A 268 -14.81 -21.37 36.10
CA CYS A 268 -14.85 -22.81 35.82
C CYS A 268 -13.48 -23.45 35.97
#